data_0e12a2dbeca0af09f73b92f379d8d769
#
_entry.id   0e12a2dbeca0af09f73b92f379d8d769
#
_cell.length_a   1.000
_cell.length_b   1.000
_cell.length_c   1.000
_cell.angle_alpha   90.00
_cell.angle_beta   90.00
_cell.angle_gamma   90.00
#
_symmetry.space_group_name_H-M   'P 1'
#
loop_
_entity.id
_entity.type
_entity.pdbx_description
1 polymer ?
#
loop_
_entity_poly.entity_id
_entity_poly.type
_entity_poly.pdbx_seq_one_letter_code
_entity_poly.pdbx_strand_id
1 'polypeptide(L)'
;MELLNRKKTGKVERPVKVLQFGEGNFLRAFVDYMIDIANEQGKFNGDIVLVKPIEFGSLDRFHDQECQYTVQLRGIVDGEPKRINRIVTSVADAVDAYGEYQKYADYAKLDRLRYIVSNTTEAGIVYDDTDRLEMEPPKSYPGKLTKFLYERYKHFNGAMDKGLVMLPVELIDDNGIHLKECVEKLAVLWNLEEGFKTWLDEACVFTSTLVDRIVTGYPRDEAEELCKEFGYQDNLIVTGEPFALWVIESAKDISKEFPLPDAGLPVIFTDNQKPYKQRKVRILNGAHTSFVLASYLCGNDIVLESMQDELIFNFMKATIFDEVIPTLTLPKQDLIDFAEAVITRFNNPYVKHALLSISLNSVSKWRARCMPSFLEYIKNEGKLPTHLTFSLAALMAFYTGTEIRDKALIGHRDGTEYQILDDAAVLEFFAANSSKDAAEYTHAVLSNEHFWGEDLTKLAGVEEAVTGYMEDIRALGMRAAMEKTFNA
;
A
#
# COMPACT_ATOMS: atom_id res chain seq x y z
N MET A 1 3.93 -21.23 -28.78
CA MET A 1 3.77 -21.96 -27.50
C MET A 1 2.28 -22.13 -27.21
N GLU A 2 1.89 -23.20 -26.55
CA GLU A 2 0.51 -23.42 -26.11
C GLU A 2 0.16 -22.43 -25.00
N LEU A 3 -1.06 -21.92 -25.02
CA LEU A 3 -1.57 -21.02 -24.01
C LEU A 3 -1.79 -21.78 -22.68
N LEU A 4 -1.48 -21.14 -21.54
CA LEU A 4 -1.73 -21.70 -20.22
C LEU A 4 -3.23 -21.96 -20.06
N ASN A 5 -3.61 -23.13 -19.53
CA ASN A 5 -4.99 -23.57 -19.36
C ASN A 5 -5.12 -24.62 -18.25
N ARG A 6 -6.35 -24.97 -17.86
CA ARG A 6 -6.64 -25.94 -16.78
C ARG A 6 -6.10 -27.34 -17.04
N LYS A 7 -6.12 -27.79 -18.30
CA LYS A 7 -5.56 -29.11 -18.64
C LYS A 7 -4.06 -29.17 -18.35
N LYS A 8 -3.34 -28.08 -18.64
CA LYS A 8 -1.91 -27.98 -18.41
C LYS A 8 -1.55 -27.88 -16.92
N THR A 9 -2.36 -27.18 -16.14
CA THR A 9 -2.14 -26.97 -14.70
C THR A 9 -2.64 -28.12 -13.83
N GLY A 10 -3.55 -28.95 -14.35
CA GLY A 10 -4.21 -29.98 -13.55
C GLY A 10 -5.12 -29.38 -12.45
N LYS A 11 -5.74 -28.21 -12.72
CA LYS A 11 -6.59 -27.52 -11.75
C LYS A 11 -7.59 -28.47 -11.10
N VAL A 12 -7.62 -28.47 -9.78
CA VAL A 12 -8.63 -29.15 -8.97
C VAL A 12 -9.80 -28.21 -8.75
N GLU A 13 -11.00 -28.67 -9.09
CA GLU A 13 -12.23 -27.91 -8.86
C GLU A 13 -12.59 -27.90 -7.37
N ARG A 14 -12.92 -26.70 -6.85
CA ARG A 14 -13.31 -26.47 -5.47
C ARG A 14 -14.59 -25.65 -5.42
N PRO A 15 -15.34 -25.68 -4.31
CA PRO A 15 -16.49 -24.79 -4.17
C PRO A 15 -16.07 -23.32 -4.21
N VAL A 16 -16.85 -22.50 -4.91
CA VAL A 16 -16.65 -21.05 -4.89
C VAL A 16 -16.97 -20.52 -3.48
N LYS A 17 -15.96 -20.01 -2.81
CA LYS A 17 -16.09 -19.40 -1.47
C LYS A 17 -15.84 -17.90 -1.48
N VAL A 18 -15.19 -17.38 -2.50
CA VAL A 18 -14.79 -15.97 -2.60
C VAL A 18 -15.34 -15.35 -3.87
N LEU A 19 -16.01 -14.21 -3.74
CA LEU A 19 -16.32 -13.31 -4.85
C LEU A 19 -15.41 -12.08 -4.72
N GLN A 20 -14.65 -11.76 -5.77
CA GLN A 20 -13.61 -10.74 -5.74
C GLN A 20 -13.93 -9.61 -6.72
N PHE A 21 -14.21 -8.41 -6.21
CA PHE A 21 -14.40 -7.21 -7.02
C PHE A 21 -13.05 -6.59 -7.38
N GLY A 22 -12.63 -6.82 -8.61
CA GLY A 22 -11.36 -6.43 -9.19
C GLY A 22 -10.53 -7.63 -9.65
N GLU A 23 -10.04 -7.52 -10.86
CA GLU A 23 -9.19 -8.50 -11.56
C GLU A 23 -7.75 -8.00 -11.72
N GLY A 24 -7.41 -6.91 -11.00
CA GLY A 24 -6.15 -6.19 -11.13
C GLY A 24 -4.93 -6.96 -10.63
N ASN A 25 -3.76 -6.48 -11.02
CA ASN A 25 -2.47 -7.11 -10.69
C ASN A 25 -2.27 -7.34 -9.19
N PHE A 26 -2.71 -6.37 -8.35
CA PHE A 26 -2.51 -6.46 -6.92
C PHE A 26 -3.24 -7.68 -6.33
N LEU A 27 -4.53 -7.81 -6.56
CA LEU A 27 -5.33 -8.94 -6.03
C LEU A 27 -4.79 -10.28 -6.52
N ARG A 28 -4.40 -10.38 -7.77
CA ARG A 28 -3.85 -11.60 -8.37
C ARG A 28 -2.54 -12.05 -7.72
N ALA A 29 -1.64 -11.11 -7.43
CA ALA A 29 -0.38 -11.40 -6.75
C ALA A 29 -0.47 -11.36 -5.23
N PHE A 30 -1.65 -11.12 -4.66
CA PHE A 30 -1.84 -11.00 -3.21
C PHE A 30 -2.89 -12.01 -2.72
N VAL A 31 -4.18 -11.73 -2.91
CA VAL A 31 -5.27 -12.57 -2.39
C VAL A 31 -5.32 -13.91 -3.12
N ASP A 32 -5.33 -13.89 -4.45
CA ASP A 32 -5.45 -15.11 -5.27
C ASP A 32 -4.23 -16.02 -5.05
N TYR A 33 -3.03 -15.42 -4.98
CA TYR A 33 -1.78 -16.11 -4.68
C TYR A 33 -1.80 -16.77 -3.28
N MET A 34 -2.29 -16.07 -2.25
CA MET A 34 -2.37 -16.61 -0.88
C MET A 34 -3.40 -17.72 -0.78
N ILE A 35 -4.57 -17.56 -1.38
CA ILE A 35 -5.60 -18.59 -1.38
C ILE A 35 -5.14 -19.83 -2.14
N ASP A 36 -4.38 -19.65 -3.23
CA ASP A 36 -3.81 -20.78 -3.98
C ASP A 36 -2.83 -21.61 -3.13
N ILE A 37 -1.96 -20.94 -2.35
CA ILE A 37 -1.07 -21.62 -1.39
C ILE A 37 -1.88 -22.36 -0.31
N ALA A 38 -2.88 -21.69 0.26
CA ALA A 38 -3.70 -22.29 1.30
C ALA A 38 -4.51 -23.50 0.78
N ASN A 39 -4.95 -23.45 -0.47
CA ASN A 39 -5.60 -24.58 -1.16
C ASN A 39 -4.64 -25.77 -1.37
N GLU A 40 -3.42 -25.50 -1.84
CA GLU A 40 -2.39 -26.53 -2.04
C GLU A 40 -2.08 -27.26 -0.74
N GLN A 41 -2.04 -26.53 0.39
CA GLN A 41 -1.80 -27.10 1.71
C GLN A 41 -3.06 -27.69 2.36
N GLY A 42 -4.20 -27.71 1.67
CA GLY A 42 -5.47 -28.25 2.19
C GLY A 42 -6.10 -27.43 3.33
N LYS A 43 -5.70 -26.15 3.50
CA LYS A 43 -6.18 -25.31 4.59
C LYS A 43 -7.47 -24.55 4.26
N PHE A 44 -7.69 -24.15 3.00
CA PHE A 44 -8.85 -23.32 2.64
C PHE A 44 -9.95 -24.08 1.89
N ASN A 45 -9.58 -24.86 0.87
CA ASN A 45 -10.51 -25.62 0.02
C ASN A 45 -11.64 -24.74 -0.57
N GLY A 46 -11.26 -23.69 -1.31
CA GLY A 46 -12.20 -22.78 -1.92
C GLY A 46 -11.62 -22.05 -3.12
N ASP A 47 -12.44 -21.85 -4.16
CA ASP A 47 -12.08 -21.10 -5.34
C ASP A 47 -12.67 -19.66 -5.30
N ILE A 48 -12.09 -18.81 -6.15
CA ILE A 48 -12.41 -17.39 -6.31
C ILE A 48 -13.13 -17.21 -7.64
N VAL A 49 -14.13 -16.32 -7.67
CA VAL A 49 -14.68 -15.74 -8.90
C VAL A 49 -14.30 -14.28 -8.96
N LEU A 50 -13.64 -13.87 -10.04
CA LEU A 50 -13.31 -12.47 -10.29
C LEU A 50 -14.52 -11.75 -10.86
N VAL A 51 -14.80 -10.56 -10.36
CA VAL A 51 -15.83 -9.67 -10.89
C VAL A 51 -15.17 -8.43 -11.45
N LYS A 52 -15.33 -8.16 -12.74
CA LYS A 52 -14.97 -6.88 -13.34
C LYS A 52 -16.02 -5.84 -12.94
N PRO A 53 -15.71 -4.89 -12.04
CA PRO A 53 -16.71 -4.01 -11.45
C PRO A 53 -16.99 -2.75 -12.27
N ILE A 54 -16.24 -2.52 -13.36
CA ILE A 54 -16.33 -1.34 -14.22
C ILE A 54 -16.82 -1.70 -15.62
N GLU A 55 -17.38 -0.73 -16.32
CA GLU A 55 -17.92 -0.93 -17.66
C GLU A 55 -16.83 -1.18 -18.72
N PHE A 56 -15.64 -0.62 -18.49
CA PHE A 56 -14.52 -0.69 -19.44
C PHE A 56 -13.62 -1.90 -19.19
N GLY A 57 -12.82 -2.25 -20.20
CA GLY A 57 -11.89 -3.38 -20.16
C GLY A 57 -12.53 -4.69 -20.61
N SER A 58 -11.69 -5.71 -20.81
CA SER A 58 -12.10 -7.04 -21.29
C SER A 58 -11.57 -8.13 -20.34
N LEU A 59 -12.31 -9.21 -20.21
CA LEU A 59 -11.95 -10.45 -19.54
C LEU A 59 -11.44 -11.53 -20.50
N ASP A 60 -11.30 -11.24 -21.79
CA ASP A 60 -10.93 -12.23 -22.81
C ASP A 60 -9.68 -13.02 -22.44
N ARG A 61 -8.63 -12.35 -21.95
CA ARG A 61 -7.39 -13.03 -21.53
C ARG A 61 -7.61 -14.01 -20.38
N PHE A 62 -8.53 -13.71 -19.47
CA PHE A 62 -8.91 -14.62 -18.39
C PHE A 62 -9.65 -15.83 -18.93
N HIS A 63 -10.61 -15.63 -19.83
CA HIS A 63 -11.36 -16.70 -20.45
C HIS A 63 -10.46 -17.57 -21.35
N ASP A 64 -9.59 -16.95 -22.17
CA ASP A 64 -8.66 -17.66 -23.03
C ASP A 64 -7.70 -18.60 -22.27
N GLN A 65 -7.31 -18.20 -21.04
CA GLN A 65 -6.44 -18.99 -20.15
C GLN A 65 -7.22 -19.75 -19.07
N GLU A 66 -8.54 -19.84 -19.18
CA GLU A 66 -9.41 -20.50 -18.19
C GLU A 66 -9.12 -20.05 -16.77
N CYS A 67 -8.82 -18.73 -16.61
CA CYS A 67 -8.45 -18.06 -15.37
C CYS A 67 -7.16 -18.58 -14.71
N GLN A 68 -6.27 -19.23 -15.46
CA GLN A 68 -4.96 -19.64 -14.97
C GLN A 68 -3.89 -18.60 -15.35
N TYR A 69 -2.99 -18.27 -14.45
CA TYR A 69 -1.90 -17.32 -14.71
C TYR A 69 -0.72 -17.53 -13.77
N THR A 70 0.43 -17.00 -14.18
CA THR A 70 1.66 -17.07 -13.40
C THR A 70 1.88 -15.80 -12.59
N VAL A 71 2.17 -15.98 -11.32
CA VAL A 71 2.74 -14.93 -10.46
C VAL A 71 4.22 -15.22 -10.28
N GLN A 72 5.08 -14.27 -10.65
CA GLN A 72 6.50 -14.33 -10.39
C GLN A 72 6.89 -13.30 -9.31
N LEU A 73 7.32 -13.78 -8.15
CA LEU A 73 7.85 -12.94 -7.09
C LEU A 73 9.38 -12.85 -7.21
N ARG A 74 9.90 -11.62 -7.16
CA ARG A 74 11.32 -11.31 -7.37
C ARG A 74 11.84 -10.49 -6.20
N GLY A 75 12.91 -10.93 -5.57
CA GLY A 75 13.51 -10.21 -4.45
C GLY A 75 14.56 -11.03 -3.71
N ILE A 76 14.96 -10.51 -2.56
CA ILE A 76 15.87 -11.21 -1.67
C ILE A 76 15.06 -12.17 -0.80
N VAL A 77 15.43 -13.45 -0.84
CA VAL A 77 14.85 -14.52 0.00
C VAL A 77 16.03 -15.34 0.57
N ASP A 78 16.09 -15.47 1.89
CA ASP A 78 17.21 -16.10 2.61
C ASP A 78 18.58 -15.46 2.27
N GLY A 79 18.60 -14.14 2.11
CA GLY A 79 19.81 -13.38 1.79
C GLY A 79 20.25 -13.39 0.32
N GLU A 80 19.55 -14.13 -0.55
CA GLU A 80 19.92 -14.28 -1.95
C GLU A 80 18.84 -13.76 -2.91
N PRO A 81 19.22 -13.16 -4.06
CA PRO A 81 18.25 -12.79 -5.10
C PRO A 81 17.58 -14.04 -5.67
N LYS A 82 16.25 -14.10 -5.57
CA LYS A 82 15.45 -15.24 -6.07
C LYS A 82 14.30 -14.77 -6.96
N ARG A 83 13.89 -15.67 -7.87
CA ARG A 83 12.64 -15.58 -8.63
C ARG A 83 11.79 -16.80 -8.24
N ILE A 84 10.60 -16.55 -7.73
CA ILE A 84 9.66 -17.59 -7.31
C ILE A 84 8.49 -17.56 -8.28
N ASN A 85 8.31 -18.62 -9.05
CA ASN A 85 7.21 -18.77 -10.00
C ASN A 85 6.11 -19.62 -9.39
N ARG A 86 4.87 -19.15 -9.48
CA ARG A 86 3.69 -19.90 -9.08
C ARG A 86 2.59 -19.74 -10.11
N ILE A 87 2.05 -20.84 -10.61
CA ILE A 87 0.83 -20.82 -11.38
C ILE A 87 -0.34 -20.78 -10.39
N VAL A 88 -1.13 -19.72 -10.44
CA VAL A 88 -2.33 -19.56 -9.63
C VAL A 88 -3.46 -20.34 -10.28
N THR A 89 -4.05 -21.24 -9.52
CA THR A 89 -5.16 -22.14 -9.92
C THR A 89 -6.41 -21.94 -9.08
N SER A 90 -6.38 -21.02 -8.14
CA SER A 90 -7.48 -20.74 -7.20
C SER A 90 -8.65 -19.97 -7.83
N VAL A 91 -8.51 -19.49 -9.07
CA VAL A 91 -9.57 -18.75 -9.75
C VAL A 91 -10.40 -19.70 -10.62
N ALA A 92 -11.71 -19.76 -10.33
CA ALA A 92 -12.66 -20.63 -11.03
C ALA A 92 -13.28 -19.95 -12.25
N ASP A 93 -13.56 -18.64 -12.18
CA ASP A 93 -14.25 -17.90 -13.23
C ASP A 93 -13.92 -16.40 -13.16
N ALA A 94 -14.20 -15.70 -14.24
CA ALA A 94 -14.20 -14.24 -14.30
C ALA A 94 -15.48 -13.77 -14.95
N VAL A 95 -16.20 -12.83 -14.34
CA VAL A 95 -17.50 -12.36 -14.78
C VAL A 95 -17.52 -10.84 -14.93
N ASP A 96 -18.11 -10.38 -16.02
CA ASP A 96 -18.36 -8.96 -16.24
C ASP A 96 -19.72 -8.57 -15.62
N ALA A 97 -19.67 -7.75 -14.57
CA ALA A 97 -20.90 -7.32 -13.89
C ALA A 97 -21.88 -6.54 -14.80
N TYR A 98 -21.38 -5.89 -15.86
CA TYR A 98 -22.20 -5.16 -16.83
C TYR A 98 -22.63 -6.06 -18.00
N GLY A 99 -21.70 -6.79 -18.59
CA GLY A 99 -22.00 -7.64 -19.76
C GLY A 99 -22.70 -8.94 -19.43
N GLU A 100 -22.53 -9.47 -18.21
CA GLU A 100 -23.04 -10.77 -17.76
C GLU A 100 -23.78 -10.63 -16.42
N TYR A 101 -24.63 -9.59 -16.27
CA TYR A 101 -25.26 -9.24 -14.99
C TYR A 101 -25.94 -10.43 -14.30
N GLN A 102 -26.74 -11.22 -15.04
CA GLN A 102 -27.45 -12.34 -14.43
C GLN A 102 -26.49 -13.42 -13.88
N LYS A 103 -25.41 -13.70 -14.60
CA LYS A 103 -24.36 -14.63 -14.13
C LYS A 103 -23.70 -14.10 -12.85
N TYR A 104 -23.39 -12.79 -12.80
CA TYR A 104 -22.88 -12.14 -11.60
C TYR A 104 -23.86 -12.24 -10.43
N ALA A 105 -25.15 -11.91 -10.66
CA ALA A 105 -26.18 -11.95 -9.62
C ALA A 105 -26.42 -13.39 -9.08
N ASP A 106 -26.30 -14.41 -9.93
CA ASP A 106 -26.49 -15.80 -9.52
C ASP A 106 -25.44 -16.30 -8.51
N TYR A 107 -24.26 -15.66 -8.45
CA TYR A 107 -23.28 -15.98 -7.40
C TYR A 107 -23.79 -15.64 -5.99
N ALA A 108 -24.74 -14.70 -5.82
CA ALA A 108 -25.37 -14.43 -4.54
C ALA A 108 -26.14 -15.63 -3.97
N LYS A 109 -26.54 -16.56 -4.82
CA LYS A 109 -27.34 -17.76 -4.47
C LYS A 109 -26.47 -18.97 -4.09
N LEU A 110 -25.15 -18.86 -4.20
CA LEU A 110 -24.27 -19.98 -3.85
C LEU A 110 -24.22 -20.21 -2.35
N ASP A 111 -24.56 -21.41 -1.93
CA ASP A 111 -24.60 -21.82 -0.52
C ASP A 111 -23.24 -21.66 0.17
N ARG A 112 -22.14 -21.99 -0.53
CA ARG A 112 -20.77 -22.02 -0.01
C ARG A 112 -20.05 -20.67 -0.12
N LEU A 113 -20.63 -19.66 -0.80
CA LEU A 113 -20.02 -18.33 -0.84
C LEU A 113 -19.98 -17.73 0.56
N ARG A 114 -18.80 -17.26 0.97
CA ARG A 114 -18.60 -16.73 2.32
C ARG A 114 -17.87 -15.38 2.34
N TYR A 115 -17.00 -15.11 1.37
CA TYR A 115 -16.12 -13.95 1.38
C TYR A 115 -16.35 -13.06 0.18
N ILE A 116 -16.33 -11.75 0.43
CA ILE A 116 -16.26 -10.70 -0.58
C ILE A 116 -14.94 -9.98 -0.41
N VAL A 117 -14.08 -10.04 -1.42
CA VAL A 117 -12.84 -9.27 -1.48
C VAL A 117 -13.02 -8.11 -2.45
N SER A 118 -12.43 -6.96 -2.17
CA SER A 118 -12.47 -5.82 -3.10
C SER A 118 -11.15 -5.05 -3.15
N ASN A 119 -10.84 -4.56 -4.34
CA ASN A 119 -9.81 -3.55 -4.58
C ASN A 119 -10.23 -2.68 -5.76
N THR A 120 -11.11 -1.74 -5.49
CA THR A 120 -11.77 -0.89 -6.48
C THR A 120 -11.13 0.49 -6.61
N THR A 121 -9.89 0.64 -6.17
CA THR A 121 -9.10 1.87 -6.04
C THR A 121 -9.48 2.72 -4.82
N GLU A 122 -8.67 3.75 -4.50
CA GLU A 122 -8.92 4.68 -3.40
C GLU A 122 -10.25 5.47 -3.55
N ALA A 123 -10.75 5.59 -4.78
CA ALA A 123 -12.02 6.25 -5.10
C ALA A 123 -13.21 5.27 -5.20
N GLY A 124 -13.01 3.99 -4.93
CA GLY A 124 -14.03 2.97 -5.18
C GLY A 124 -15.07 2.82 -4.06
N ILE A 125 -14.68 3.07 -2.80
CA ILE A 125 -15.61 3.01 -1.66
C ILE A 125 -16.24 4.40 -1.45
N VAL A 126 -17.19 4.74 -2.29
CA VAL A 126 -17.88 6.04 -2.26
C VAL A 126 -19.40 5.81 -2.35
N TYR A 127 -20.14 6.52 -1.51
CA TYR A 127 -21.60 6.57 -1.59
C TYR A 127 -22.05 7.37 -2.81
N ASP A 128 -22.87 6.78 -3.66
CA ASP A 128 -23.50 7.43 -4.82
C ASP A 128 -25.02 7.45 -4.62
N ASP A 129 -25.58 8.64 -4.40
CA ASP A 129 -27.01 8.84 -4.20
C ASP A 129 -27.83 8.71 -5.50
N THR A 130 -27.17 8.53 -6.65
CA THR A 130 -27.81 8.26 -7.94
C THR A 130 -28.04 6.77 -8.20
N ASP A 131 -27.41 5.88 -7.43
CA ASP A 131 -27.61 4.44 -7.54
C ASP A 131 -29.07 4.06 -7.19
N ARG A 132 -29.62 3.11 -7.94
CA ARG A 132 -30.98 2.57 -7.74
C ARG A 132 -30.97 1.05 -7.70
N LEU A 133 -31.88 0.49 -6.93
CA LEU A 133 -32.00 -0.97 -6.77
C LEU A 133 -32.32 -1.69 -8.10
N GLU A 134 -33.05 -1.02 -8.99
CA GLU A 134 -33.46 -1.56 -10.30
C GLU A 134 -32.30 -1.60 -11.32
N MET A 135 -31.19 -0.88 -11.07
CA MET A 135 -30.03 -0.90 -11.98
C MET A 135 -29.36 -2.27 -12.02
N GLU A 136 -28.89 -2.68 -13.21
CA GLU A 136 -28.28 -3.97 -13.47
C GLU A 136 -26.92 -3.79 -14.22
N PRO A 137 -25.83 -3.54 -13.49
CA PRO A 137 -25.70 -3.31 -12.05
C PRO A 137 -25.87 -1.82 -11.64
N PRO A 138 -25.95 -1.48 -10.33
CA PRO A 138 -25.70 -0.13 -9.83
C PRO A 138 -24.30 0.38 -10.25
N LYS A 139 -24.09 1.69 -10.29
CA LYS A 139 -22.84 2.29 -10.81
C LYS A 139 -21.67 2.12 -9.85
N SER A 140 -21.88 2.47 -8.57
CA SER A 140 -20.82 2.39 -7.57
C SER A 140 -20.54 0.95 -7.14
N TYR A 141 -19.34 0.69 -6.60
CA TYR A 141 -19.02 -0.60 -5.99
C TYR A 141 -19.91 -0.86 -4.75
N PRO A 142 -20.07 0.08 -3.81
CA PRO A 142 -21.01 -0.13 -2.69
C PRO A 142 -22.45 -0.40 -3.15
N GLY A 143 -22.88 0.21 -4.25
CA GLY A 143 -24.19 -0.08 -4.84
C GLY A 143 -24.32 -1.51 -5.33
N LYS A 144 -23.32 -1.99 -6.10
CA LYS A 144 -23.24 -3.40 -6.55
C LYS A 144 -23.27 -4.36 -5.38
N LEU A 145 -22.46 -4.08 -4.35
CA LEU A 145 -22.39 -4.91 -3.14
C LEU A 145 -23.72 -4.92 -2.38
N THR A 146 -24.35 -3.75 -2.17
CA THR A 146 -25.62 -3.66 -1.45
C THR A 146 -26.70 -4.47 -2.14
N LYS A 147 -26.82 -4.36 -3.47
CA LYS A 147 -27.78 -5.15 -4.25
C LYS A 147 -27.48 -6.64 -4.17
N PHE A 148 -26.22 -7.03 -4.29
CA PHE A 148 -25.77 -8.42 -4.16
C PHE A 148 -26.11 -9.02 -2.78
N LEU A 149 -25.85 -8.28 -1.70
CA LEU A 149 -26.18 -8.68 -0.33
C LEU A 149 -27.70 -8.80 -0.14
N TYR A 150 -28.46 -7.86 -0.71
CA TYR A 150 -29.94 -7.90 -0.63
C TYR A 150 -30.54 -9.08 -1.40
N GLU A 151 -30.03 -9.38 -2.59
CA GLU A 151 -30.45 -10.56 -3.37
C GLU A 151 -30.14 -11.87 -2.61
N ARG A 152 -28.97 -11.93 -1.95
CA ARG A 152 -28.61 -13.07 -1.09
C ARG A 152 -29.54 -13.20 0.11
N TYR A 153 -29.77 -12.10 0.83
CA TYR A 153 -30.72 -12.06 1.94
C TYR A 153 -32.11 -12.58 1.53
N LYS A 154 -32.61 -12.11 0.41
CA LYS A 154 -33.91 -12.57 -0.14
C LYS A 154 -33.89 -14.06 -0.48
N HIS A 155 -32.87 -14.52 -1.18
CA HIS A 155 -32.77 -15.92 -1.62
C HIS A 155 -32.74 -16.89 -0.44
N PHE A 156 -32.04 -16.57 0.63
CA PHE A 156 -31.91 -17.41 1.82
C PHE A 156 -32.93 -17.03 2.93
N ASN A 157 -33.90 -16.19 2.65
CA ASN A 157 -34.91 -15.75 3.61
C ASN A 157 -34.35 -15.21 4.92
N GLY A 158 -33.24 -14.45 4.85
CA GLY A 158 -32.61 -13.86 6.00
C GLY A 158 -31.88 -14.85 6.92
N ALA A 159 -31.53 -16.03 6.45
CA ALA A 159 -30.80 -17.01 7.25
C ALA A 159 -29.45 -16.45 7.76
N MET A 160 -29.25 -16.51 9.07
CA MET A 160 -28.11 -15.87 9.75
C MET A 160 -26.75 -16.52 9.40
N ASP A 161 -26.75 -17.82 9.07
CA ASP A 161 -25.57 -18.57 8.64
C ASP A 161 -25.16 -18.28 7.18
N LYS A 162 -25.93 -17.45 6.47
CA LYS A 162 -25.67 -17.05 5.07
C LYS A 162 -25.09 -15.64 4.94
N GLY A 163 -24.78 -14.98 6.05
CA GLY A 163 -24.02 -13.74 6.06
C GLY A 163 -22.64 -13.88 5.41
N LEU A 164 -22.08 -12.79 4.92
CA LEU A 164 -20.77 -12.76 4.24
C LEU A 164 -19.76 -11.96 5.04
N VAL A 165 -18.49 -12.25 4.80
CA VAL A 165 -17.35 -11.50 5.34
C VAL A 165 -16.81 -10.61 4.24
N MET A 166 -16.84 -9.30 4.43
CA MET A 166 -16.24 -8.30 3.53
C MET A 166 -14.79 -8.06 3.93
N LEU A 167 -13.88 -8.21 2.98
CA LEU A 167 -12.43 -8.05 3.09
C LEU A 167 -11.96 -6.99 2.08
N PRO A 168 -12.26 -5.70 2.30
CA PRO A 168 -11.79 -4.64 1.42
C PRO A 168 -10.28 -4.47 1.59
N VAL A 169 -9.53 -4.34 0.48
CA VAL A 169 -8.09 -4.11 0.49
C VAL A 169 -7.70 -2.79 -0.18
N GLU A 170 -8.65 -1.90 -0.37
CA GLU A 170 -8.45 -0.54 -0.83
C GLU A 170 -7.57 0.24 0.18
N LEU A 171 -6.67 1.09 -0.34
CA LEU A 171 -5.78 1.92 0.49
C LEU A 171 -6.53 3.12 1.09
N ILE A 172 -7.58 2.84 1.84
CA ILE A 172 -8.43 3.80 2.54
C ILE A 172 -8.37 3.46 4.03
N ASP A 173 -8.25 4.49 4.87
CA ASP A 173 -8.34 4.32 6.31
C ASP A 173 -9.71 3.79 6.70
N ASP A 174 -9.73 2.80 7.60
CA ASP A 174 -10.98 2.20 8.08
C ASP A 174 -11.92 1.75 6.93
N ASN A 175 -11.33 1.18 5.86
CA ASN A 175 -12.00 0.85 4.60
C ASN A 175 -13.28 0.01 4.80
N GLY A 176 -13.30 -0.92 5.74
CA GLY A 176 -14.48 -1.73 6.04
C GLY A 176 -15.60 -0.95 6.74
N ILE A 177 -15.25 0.00 7.61
CA ILE A 177 -16.22 0.89 8.26
C ILE A 177 -16.88 1.77 7.20
N HIS A 178 -16.09 2.40 6.33
CA HIS A 178 -16.61 3.24 5.24
C HIS A 178 -17.46 2.43 4.25
N LEU A 179 -17.06 1.19 3.95
CA LEU A 179 -17.85 0.32 3.08
C LEU A 179 -19.22 0.00 3.72
N LYS A 180 -19.23 -0.33 5.03
CA LYS A 180 -20.47 -0.59 5.77
C LYS A 180 -21.40 0.63 5.76
N GLU A 181 -20.86 1.82 6.06
CA GLU A 181 -21.62 3.07 6.01
C GLU A 181 -22.26 3.33 4.65
N CYS A 182 -21.55 3.06 3.55
CA CYS A 182 -22.09 3.20 2.21
C CYS A 182 -23.26 2.21 1.98
N VAL A 183 -23.09 0.94 2.36
CA VAL A 183 -24.12 -0.10 2.24
C VAL A 183 -25.38 0.26 3.04
N GLU A 184 -25.22 0.72 4.28
CA GLU A 184 -26.31 1.14 5.14
C GLU A 184 -27.06 2.36 4.57
N LYS A 185 -26.34 3.37 4.08
CA LYS A 185 -26.96 4.53 3.41
C LYS A 185 -27.75 4.14 2.17
N LEU A 186 -27.23 3.21 1.36
CA LEU A 186 -27.95 2.68 0.20
C LEU A 186 -29.15 1.84 0.59
N ALA A 187 -29.09 1.05 1.66
CA ALA A 187 -30.24 0.32 2.18
C ALA A 187 -31.35 1.26 2.63
N VAL A 188 -31.02 2.42 3.21
CA VAL A 188 -31.99 3.48 3.54
C VAL A 188 -32.53 4.14 2.28
N LEU A 189 -31.65 4.55 1.35
CA LEU A 189 -32.03 5.20 0.09
C LEU A 189 -33.01 4.35 -0.72
N TRP A 190 -32.80 3.04 -0.76
CA TRP A 190 -33.61 2.08 -1.49
C TRP A 190 -34.83 1.57 -0.68
N ASN A 191 -35.02 2.11 0.54
CA ASN A 191 -36.12 1.74 1.45
C ASN A 191 -36.24 0.21 1.66
N LEU A 192 -35.07 -0.44 1.87
CA LEU A 192 -35.02 -1.88 2.13
C LEU A 192 -35.57 -2.19 3.53
N GLU A 193 -36.17 -3.39 3.67
CA GLU A 193 -36.81 -3.82 4.91
C GLU A 193 -35.85 -3.87 6.12
N GLU A 194 -36.39 -3.65 7.32
CA GLU A 194 -35.65 -3.63 8.56
C GLU A 194 -34.95 -4.97 8.85
N GLY A 195 -35.54 -6.09 8.43
CA GLY A 195 -34.96 -7.42 8.51
C GLY A 195 -33.61 -7.54 7.77
N PHE A 196 -33.48 -6.86 6.62
CA PHE A 196 -32.21 -6.84 5.89
C PHE A 196 -31.14 -6.05 6.64
N LYS A 197 -31.48 -4.91 7.24
CA LYS A 197 -30.55 -4.12 8.04
C LYS A 197 -30.07 -4.91 9.27
N THR A 198 -30.98 -5.57 9.96
CA THR A 198 -30.63 -6.48 11.06
C THR A 198 -29.70 -7.61 10.60
N TRP A 199 -29.98 -8.21 9.44
CA TRP A 199 -29.14 -9.26 8.86
C TRP A 199 -27.74 -8.74 8.49
N LEU A 200 -27.62 -7.51 7.97
CA LEU A 200 -26.32 -6.87 7.72
C LEU A 200 -25.49 -6.75 9.00
N ASP A 201 -26.12 -6.34 10.11
CA ASP A 201 -25.44 -6.12 11.38
C ASP A 201 -25.06 -7.43 12.10
N GLU A 202 -25.95 -8.40 12.09
CA GLU A 202 -25.78 -9.61 12.90
C GLU A 202 -25.13 -10.76 12.14
N ALA A 203 -25.43 -10.94 10.84
CA ALA A 203 -24.96 -12.05 10.03
C ALA A 203 -23.69 -11.71 9.23
N CYS A 204 -23.57 -10.49 8.73
CA CYS A 204 -22.41 -10.06 7.96
C CYS A 204 -21.26 -9.55 8.85
N VAL A 205 -20.05 -9.58 8.29
CA VAL A 205 -18.86 -9.07 8.97
C VAL A 205 -18.15 -8.11 8.02
N PHE A 206 -18.04 -6.84 8.40
CA PHE A 206 -17.24 -5.86 7.69
C PHE A 206 -15.92 -5.70 8.40
N THR A 207 -14.85 -6.15 7.77
CA THR A 207 -13.50 -6.04 8.32
C THR A 207 -12.81 -4.79 7.76
N SER A 208 -11.94 -4.16 8.53
CA SER A 208 -11.01 -3.16 7.99
C SER A 208 -9.64 -3.79 7.78
N THR A 209 -8.99 -3.54 6.65
CA THR A 209 -7.73 -4.21 6.35
C THR A 209 -6.60 -3.26 5.99
N LEU A 210 -5.38 -3.69 6.29
CA LEU A 210 -4.14 -3.06 5.88
C LEU A 210 -3.34 -4.08 5.09
N VAL A 211 -2.97 -3.74 3.86
CA VAL A 211 -2.18 -4.60 2.97
C VAL A 211 -0.84 -3.96 2.63
N ASP A 212 0.16 -4.81 2.39
CA ASP A 212 1.49 -4.36 1.94
C ASP A 212 2.16 -5.42 1.08
N ARG A 213 2.34 -5.15 -0.19
CA ARG A 213 3.17 -5.84 -1.17
C ARG A 213 3.40 -4.91 -2.35
N ILE A 214 4.62 -4.80 -2.84
CA ILE A 214 4.89 -4.14 -4.12
C ILE A 214 4.56 -5.12 -5.24
N VAL A 215 3.62 -4.74 -6.10
CA VAL A 215 3.24 -5.48 -7.30
C VAL A 215 3.50 -4.59 -8.50
N THR A 216 4.46 -4.99 -9.34
CA THR A 216 4.89 -4.22 -10.51
C THR A 216 4.04 -4.50 -11.75
N GLY A 217 3.20 -5.53 -11.69
CA GLY A 217 2.22 -5.85 -12.74
C GLY A 217 2.78 -6.70 -13.86
N TYR A 218 2.21 -6.56 -15.07
CA TYR A 218 2.62 -7.34 -16.25
C TYR A 218 3.99 -6.88 -16.76
N PRO A 219 4.97 -7.78 -16.88
CA PRO A 219 6.35 -7.46 -17.27
C PRO A 219 6.49 -7.30 -18.79
N ARG A 220 6.03 -6.20 -19.35
CA ARG A 220 5.88 -5.98 -20.82
C ARG A 220 7.15 -6.28 -21.60
N ASP A 221 8.29 -5.83 -21.11
CA ASP A 221 9.58 -5.94 -21.79
C ASP A 221 10.21 -7.34 -21.68
N GLU A 222 9.77 -8.16 -20.73
CA GLU A 222 10.31 -9.47 -20.41
C GLU A 222 9.32 -10.62 -20.69
N ALA A 223 8.05 -10.31 -20.98
CA ALA A 223 6.97 -11.30 -21.03
C ALA A 223 7.23 -12.44 -22.03
N GLU A 224 7.77 -12.11 -23.22
CA GLU A 224 8.08 -13.12 -24.23
C GLU A 224 9.21 -14.08 -23.78
N GLU A 225 10.22 -13.53 -23.10
CA GLU A 225 11.34 -14.31 -22.57
C GLU A 225 10.89 -15.21 -21.44
N LEU A 226 10.07 -14.67 -20.53
CA LEU A 226 9.47 -15.44 -19.43
C LEU A 226 8.58 -16.58 -19.95
N CYS A 227 7.77 -16.33 -20.97
CA CYS A 227 6.97 -17.39 -21.58
C CYS A 227 7.85 -18.52 -22.17
N LYS A 228 9.00 -18.17 -22.79
CA LYS A 228 9.98 -19.16 -23.27
C LYS A 228 10.59 -19.96 -22.11
N GLU A 229 10.93 -19.28 -20.99
CA GLU A 229 11.44 -19.90 -19.79
C GLU A 229 10.41 -20.87 -19.18
N PHE A 230 9.15 -20.46 -19.11
CA PHE A 230 8.06 -21.26 -18.56
C PHE A 230 7.63 -22.43 -19.48
N GLY A 231 7.89 -22.33 -20.76
CA GLY A 231 7.48 -23.32 -21.75
C GLY A 231 5.99 -23.27 -22.15
N TYR A 232 5.32 -22.17 -21.82
CA TYR A 232 3.92 -21.89 -22.19
C TYR A 232 3.70 -20.39 -22.41
N GLN A 233 2.65 -20.03 -23.16
CA GLN A 233 2.23 -18.65 -23.33
C GLN A 233 1.34 -18.24 -22.15
N ASP A 234 1.65 -17.09 -21.56
CA ASP A 234 0.85 -16.50 -20.47
C ASP A 234 0.73 -14.97 -20.70
N ASN A 235 -0.49 -14.53 -21.00
CA ASN A 235 -0.82 -13.13 -21.26
C ASN A 235 -1.24 -12.37 -19.99
N LEU A 236 -1.23 -13.06 -18.85
CA LEU A 236 -1.66 -12.58 -17.56
C LEU A 236 -0.54 -12.63 -16.49
N ILE A 237 0.72 -12.81 -16.86
CA ILE A 237 1.83 -12.81 -15.91
C ILE A 237 1.75 -11.59 -14.98
N VAL A 238 1.93 -11.80 -13.69
CA VAL A 238 2.06 -10.72 -12.71
C VAL A 238 3.38 -10.84 -11.99
N THR A 239 4.10 -9.72 -11.88
CA THR A 239 5.34 -9.65 -11.10
C THR A 239 5.14 -8.82 -9.83
N GLY A 240 5.85 -9.22 -8.77
CA GLY A 240 5.82 -8.54 -7.49
C GLY A 240 6.99 -8.94 -6.60
N GLU A 241 7.02 -8.44 -5.38
CA GLU A 241 8.02 -8.79 -4.38
C GLU A 241 7.59 -10.01 -3.52
N PRO A 242 8.54 -10.75 -2.91
CA PRO A 242 8.22 -11.85 -1.99
C PRO A 242 7.53 -11.39 -0.71
N PHE A 243 7.88 -10.21 -0.20
CA PHE A 243 7.26 -9.66 1.01
C PHE A 243 5.76 -9.49 0.82
N ALA A 244 5.00 -9.84 1.86
CA ALA A 244 3.59 -9.53 1.97
C ALA A 244 3.21 -9.29 3.43
N LEU A 245 2.15 -8.52 3.63
CA LEU A 245 1.50 -8.36 4.93
C LEU A 245 0.02 -8.08 4.70
N TRP A 246 -0.85 -8.83 5.38
CA TRP A 246 -2.27 -8.58 5.42
C TRP A 246 -2.75 -8.54 6.88
N VAL A 247 -3.06 -7.36 7.38
CA VAL A 247 -3.66 -7.17 8.70
C VAL A 247 -5.16 -7.03 8.53
N ILE A 248 -5.93 -7.86 9.21
CA ILE A 248 -7.39 -7.90 9.16
C ILE A 248 -7.93 -7.56 10.54
N GLU A 249 -8.53 -6.39 10.66
CA GLU A 249 -9.25 -5.97 11.87
C GLU A 249 -10.69 -6.42 11.76
N SER A 250 -11.15 -7.17 12.76
CA SER A 250 -12.52 -7.69 12.80
C SER A 250 -13.06 -7.72 14.22
N ALA A 251 -14.30 -7.28 14.38
CA ALA A 251 -15.03 -7.40 15.67
C ALA A 251 -15.42 -8.86 16.00
N LYS A 252 -15.49 -9.74 14.98
CA LYS A 252 -15.76 -11.17 15.13
C LYS A 252 -14.51 -11.97 14.77
N ASP A 253 -14.18 -12.98 15.54
CA ASP A 253 -13.07 -13.89 15.20
C ASP A 253 -13.42 -14.72 13.96
N ILE A 254 -12.75 -14.42 12.85
CA ILE A 254 -12.85 -15.15 11.58
C ILE A 254 -11.63 -16.01 11.29
N SER A 255 -10.65 -16.06 12.18
CA SER A 255 -9.35 -16.71 11.96
C SER A 255 -9.49 -18.21 11.66
N LYS A 256 -10.46 -18.88 12.28
CA LYS A 256 -10.72 -20.31 12.07
C LYS A 256 -11.40 -20.62 10.73
N GLU A 257 -12.22 -19.70 10.22
CA GLU A 257 -12.90 -19.91 8.93
C GLU A 257 -12.08 -19.37 7.74
N PHE A 258 -11.11 -18.46 8.00
CA PHE A 258 -10.17 -17.93 7.01
C PHE A 258 -8.72 -18.23 7.41
N PRO A 259 -8.32 -19.52 7.46
CA PRO A 259 -7.11 -20.00 8.12
C PRO A 259 -5.83 -19.80 7.27
N LEU A 260 -5.61 -18.64 6.69
CA LEU A 260 -4.42 -18.33 5.90
C LEU A 260 -3.12 -18.35 6.73
N PRO A 261 -3.11 -17.91 8.02
CA PRO A 261 -1.90 -18.05 8.84
C PRO A 261 -1.46 -19.50 9.05
N ASP A 262 -2.40 -20.47 9.08
CA ASP A 262 -2.09 -21.91 9.21
C ASP A 262 -1.36 -22.47 7.98
N ALA A 263 -1.38 -21.75 6.88
CA ALA A 263 -0.60 -22.04 5.67
C ALA A 263 0.75 -21.28 5.65
N GLY A 264 1.18 -20.69 6.77
CA GLY A 264 2.42 -19.92 6.87
C GLY A 264 2.37 -18.57 6.13
N LEU A 265 1.17 -18.09 5.83
CA LEU A 265 0.98 -16.81 5.11
C LEU A 265 0.99 -15.62 6.09
N PRO A 266 1.52 -14.46 5.65
CA PRO A 266 1.69 -13.28 6.51
C PRO A 266 0.37 -12.53 6.71
N VAL A 267 -0.60 -13.19 7.29
CA VAL A 267 -1.92 -12.65 7.62
C VAL A 267 -2.04 -12.55 9.14
N ILE A 268 -2.43 -11.38 9.64
CA ILE A 268 -2.59 -11.08 11.06
C ILE A 268 -4.05 -10.70 11.32
N PHE A 269 -4.71 -11.41 12.22
CA PHE A 269 -6.02 -11.01 12.74
C PHE A 269 -5.83 -10.18 14.01
N THR A 270 -6.57 -9.09 14.13
CA THR A 270 -6.49 -8.16 15.27
C THR A 270 -7.84 -7.50 15.51
N ASP A 271 -8.02 -6.97 16.71
CA ASP A 271 -9.11 -6.06 17.06
C ASP A 271 -8.74 -4.58 16.89
N ASN A 272 -7.47 -4.28 16.55
CA ASN A 272 -6.97 -2.93 16.33
C ASN A 272 -5.79 -2.91 15.35
N GLN A 273 -6.00 -2.43 14.14
CA GLN A 273 -4.94 -2.34 13.11
C GLN A 273 -4.05 -1.09 13.24
N LYS A 274 -4.43 -0.10 14.04
CA LYS A 274 -3.72 1.19 14.14
C LYS A 274 -2.22 1.05 14.45
N PRO A 275 -1.78 0.18 15.39
CA PRO A 275 -0.35 -0.01 15.66
C PRO A 275 0.42 -0.57 14.45
N TYR A 276 -0.19 -1.47 13.67
CA TYR A 276 0.42 -2.04 12.46
C TYR A 276 0.51 -0.99 11.35
N LYS A 277 -0.50 -0.14 11.21
CA LYS A 277 -0.47 0.99 10.28
C LYS A 277 0.62 1.99 10.68
N GLN A 278 0.72 2.34 11.97
CA GLN A 278 1.79 3.20 12.46
C GLN A 278 3.17 2.61 12.18
N ARG A 279 3.37 1.31 12.44
CA ARG A 279 4.60 0.59 12.11
C ARG A 279 4.95 0.74 10.63
N LYS A 280 4.01 0.46 9.72
CA LYS A 280 4.21 0.59 8.27
C LYS A 280 4.55 2.04 7.88
N VAL A 281 3.77 3.01 8.34
CA VAL A 281 3.94 4.41 7.98
C VAL A 281 5.26 4.97 8.51
N ARG A 282 5.63 4.67 9.75
CA ARG A 282 6.83 5.25 10.37
C ARG A 282 8.11 4.51 9.99
N ILE A 283 8.11 3.18 9.93
CA ILE A 283 9.31 2.40 9.57
C ILE A 283 9.52 2.37 8.05
N LEU A 284 8.55 1.93 7.24
CA LEU A 284 8.72 1.82 5.79
C LEU A 284 8.69 3.19 5.10
N ASN A 285 7.56 3.89 5.26
CA ASN A 285 7.37 5.15 4.55
C ASN A 285 8.20 6.29 5.16
N GLY A 286 8.37 6.27 6.49
CA GLY A 286 9.21 7.22 7.23
C GLY A 286 10.68 7.08 6.88
N ALA A 287 11.19 5.84 6.75
CA ALA A 287 12.56 5.63 6.28
C ALA A 287 12.80 6.27 4.92
N HIS A 288 11.98 5.94 3.90
CA HIS A 288 12.08 6.60 2.60
C HIS A 288 12.09 8.13 2.74
N THR A 289 11.14 8.68 3.49
CA THR A 289 11.02 10.15 3.63
C THR A 289 12.23 10.76 4.34
N SER A 290 12.87 10.05 5.28
CA SER A 290 14.00 10.57 6.04
C SER A 290 15.30 10.59 5.24
N PHE A 291 15.56 9.57 4.36
CA PHE A 291 16.88 9.47 3.72
C PHE A 291 16.90 9.85 2.23
N VAL A 292 15.80 9.71 1.48
CA VAL A 292 15.87 9.81 0.01
C VAL A 292 16.34 11.16 -0.50
N LEU A 293 16.01 12.26 0.19
CA LEU A 293 16.40 13.61 -0.23
C LEU A 293 17.89 13.85 0.02
N ALA A 294 18.39 13.45 1.19
CA ALA A 294 19.81 13.46 1.49
C ALA A 294 20.60 12.58 0.52
N SER A 295 20.12 11.35 0.29
CA SER A 295 20.74 10.40 -0.64
C SER A 295 20.82 10.94 -2.07
N TYR A 296 19.72 11.54 -2.55
CA TYR A 296 19.73 12.18 -3.86
C TYR A 296 20.79 13.28 -3.95
N LEU A 297 20.85 14.16 -2.95
CA LEU A 297 21.86 15.23 -2.89
C LEU A 297 23.30 14.71 -2.69
N CYS A 298 23.48 13.46 -2.22
CA CYS A 298 24.76 12.77 -2.15
C CYS A 298 25.19 12.08 -3.47
N GLY A 299 24.34 12.12 -4.52
CA GLY A 299 24.65 11.60 -5.84
C GLY A 299 23.98 10.28 -6.20
N ASN A 300 23.17 9.68 -5.34
CA ASN A 300 22.41 8.48 -5.64
C ASN A 300 21.12 8.81 -6.41
N ASP A 301 20.66 7.92 -7.30
CA ASP A 301 19.45 8.11 -8.10
C ASP A 301 18.32 7.13 -7.76
N ILE A 302 18.65 5.95 -7.24
CA ILE A 302 17.68 4.91 -6.89
C ILE A 302 17.91 4.40 -5.45
N VAL A 303 16.88 3.80 -4.88
CA VAL A 303 16.91 3.24 -3.50
C VAL A 303 18.02 2.20 -3.34
N LEU A 304 18.22 1.32 -4.33
CA LEU A 304 19.28 0.30 -4.26
C LEU A 304 20.67 0.92 -4.12
N GLU A 305 21.00 1.97 -4.85
CA GLU A 305 22.27 2.70 -4.73
C GLU A 305 22.44 3.30 -3.33
N SER A 306 21.34 3.85 -2.78
CA SER A 306 21.34 4.37 -1.40
C SER A 306 21.66 3.29 -0.36
N MET A 307 21.21 2.05 -0.60
CA MET A 307 21.51 0.92 0.30
C MET A 307 22.94 0.39 0.13
N GLN A 308 23.59 0.65 -0.99
CA GLN A 308 24.99 0.31 -1.26
C GLN A 308 25.96 1.42 -0.82
N ASP A 309 25.44 2.61 -0.53
CA ASP A 309 26.18 3.74 0.03
C ASP A 309 26.22 3.61 1.56
N GLU A 310 27.37 3.28 2.13
CA GLU A 310 27.51 3.00 3.56
C GLU A 310 27.04 4.15 4.46
N LEU A 311 27.31 5.41 4.07
CA LEU A 311 26.88 6.59 4.82
C LEU A 311 25.35 6.67 4.89
N ILE A 312 24.70 6.53 3.73
CA ILE A 312 23.23 6.62 3.63
C ILE A 312 22.57 5.41 4.30
N PHE A 313 23.11 4.22 4.10
CA PHE A 313 22.62 3.00 4.74
C PHE A 313 22.65 3.10 6.27
N ASN A 314 23.79 3.53 6.84
CA ASN A 314 23.94 3.69 8.29
C ASN A 314 23.03 4.79 8.82
N PHE A 315 22.88 5.91 8.12
CA PHE A 315 21.95 6.97 8.45
C PHE A 315 20.50 6.44 8.53
N MET A 316 20.04 5.76 7.49
CA MET A 316 18.70 5.18 7.44
C MET A 316 18.50 4.15 8.55
N LYS A 317 19.48 3.27 8.77
CA LYS A 317 19.40 2.24 9.81
C LYS A 317 19.30 2.86 11.20
N ALA A 318 20.16 3.82 11.53
CA ALA A 318 20.11 4.51 12.82
C ALA A 318 18.79 5.28 13.01
N THR A 319 18.28 5.94 11.96
CA THR A 319 16.96 6.58 11.99
C THR A 319 15.88 5.59 12.41
N ILE A 320 15.85 4.40 11.80
CA ILE A 320 14.82 3.39 12.09
C ILE A 320 14.98 2.82 13.50
N PHE A 321 16.16 2.31 13.83
CA PHE A 321 16.36 1.50 15.03
C PHE A 321 16.50 2.34 16.30
N ASP A 322 17.15 3.50 16.22
CA ASP A 322 17.48 4.31 17.39
C ASP A 322 16.49 5.44 17.65
N GLU A 323 15.78 5.90 16.60
CA GLU A 323 14.89 7.06 16.74
C GLU A 323 13.40 6.75 16.47
N VAL A 324 13.09 5.87 15.50
CA VAL A 324 11.69 5.55 15.16
C VAL A 324 11.13 4.42 16.00
N ILE A 325 11.79 3.26 16.07
CA ILE A 325 11.32 2.08 16.81
C ILE A 325 11.00 2.40 18.27
N PRO A 326 11.81 3.18 19.03
CA PRO A 326 11.50 3.52 20.42
C PRO A 326 10.19 4.31 20.61
N THR A 327 9.63 4.88 19.55
CA THR A 327 8.39 5.66 19.57
C THR A 327 7.13 4.86 19.22
N LEU A 328 7.27 3.57 18.97
CA LEU A 328 6.17 2.68 18.56
C LEU A 328 5.75 1.74 19.66
N THR A 329 4.50 1.29 19.65
CA THR A 329 3.86 0.55 20.76
C THR A 329 3.79 -0.95 20.55
N LEU A 330 4.04 -1.48 19.35
CA LEU A 330 4.10 -2.93 19.10
C LEU A 330 5.31 -3.55 19.86
N PRO A 331 5.29 -4.87 20.10
CA PRO A 331 6.44 -5.55 20.70
C PRO A 331 7.73 -5.24 19.94
N LYS A 332 8.80 -4.97 20.68
CA LYS A 332 10.08 -4.53 20.08
C LYS A 332 10.60 -5.48 19.00
N GLN A 333 10.45 -6.80 19.23
CA GLN A 333 10.90 -7.79 18.25
C GLN A 333 10.11 -7.70 16.95
N ASP A 334 8.78 -7.53 16.99
CA ASP A 334 7.94 -7.38 15.81
C ASP A 334 8.32 -6.13 14.98
N LEU A 335 8.75 -5.05 15.68
CA LEU A 335 9.22 -3.82 15.04
C LEU A 335 10.57 -4.03 14.36
N ILE A 336 11.49 -4.75 15.02
CA ILE A 336 12.81 -5.10 14.49
C ILE A 336 12.65 -6.00 13.26
N ASP A 337 11.87 -7.07 13.36
CA ASP A 337 11.64 -8.01 12.25
C ASP A 337 11.04 -7.31 11.03
N PHE A 338 10.11 -6.38 11.28
CA PHE A 338 9.54 -5.57 10.19
C PHE A 338 10.57 -4.61 9.58
N ALA A 339 11.42 -3.98 10.40
CA ALA A 339 12.47 -3.08 9.92
C ALA A 339 13.51 -3.83 9.07
N GLU A 340 13.92 -5.02 9.49
CA GLU A 340 14.84 -5.89 8.72
C GLU A 340 14.21 -6.33 7.39
N ALA A 341 12.92 -6.65 7.38
CA ALA A 341 12.18 -6.92 6.15
C ALA A 341 12.16 -5.70 5.23
N VAL A 342 11.96 -4.48 5.75
CA VAL A 342 12.02 -3.23 4.98
C VAL A 342 13.41 -3.01 4.37
N ILE A 343 14.48 -3.23 5.13
CA ILE A 343 15.86 -3.14 4.62
C ILE A 343 16.09 -4.14 3.49
N THR A 344 15.61 -5.38 3.65
CA THR A 344 15.68 -6.41 2.62
C THR A 344 14.95 -5.99 1.33
N ARG A 345 13.78 -5.36 1.46
CA ARG A 345 13.00 -4.83 0.33
C ARG A 345 13.73 -3.69 -0.38
N PHE A 346 14.38 -2.79 0.35
CA PHE A 346 15.15 -1.68 -0.22
C PHE A 346 16.38 -2.18 -1.00
N ASN A 347 16.94 -3.31 -0.61
CA ASN A 347 18.05 -3.99 -1.31
C ASN A 347 17.59 -4.84 -2.51
N ASN A 348 16.31 -4.80 -2.91
CA ASN A 348 15.80 -5.62 -4.00
C ASN A 348 16.38 -5.19 -5.36
N PRO A 349 17.22 -6.02 -6.02
CA PRO A 349 17.87 -5.66 -7.29
C PRO A 349 16.91 -5.65 -8.49
N TYR A 350 15.70 -6.18 -8.33
CA TYR A 350 14.69 -6.23 -9.39
C TYR A 350 13.80 -4.97 -9.44
N VAL A 351 13.95 -4.06 -8.46
CA VAL A 351 13.12 -2.84 -8.38
C VAL A 351 14.00 -1.60 -8.53
N LYS A 352 13.88 -0.91 -9.64
CA LYS A 352 14.53 0.39 -9.87
C LYS A 352 13.62 1.52 -9.34
N HIS A 353 13.65 1.74 -8.03
CA HIS A 353 12.83 2.77 -7.39
C HIS A 353 13.58 4.10 -7.36
N ALA A 354 13.22 5.01 -8.26
CA ALA A 354 13.85 6.32 -8.38
C ALA A 354 13.59 7.21 -7.16
N LEU A 355 14.63 7.83 -6.60
CA LEU A 355 14.52 8.71 -5.44
C LEU A 355 13.62 9.92 -5.73
N LEU A 356 13.71 10.49 -6.94
CA LEU A 356 12.84 11.59 -7.36
C LEU A 356 11.36 11.22 -7.43
N SER A 357 11.01 9.96 -7.72
CA SER A 357 9.61 9.52 -7.65
C SER A 357 9.08 9.44 -6.21
N ILE A 358 9.96 9.20 -5.25
CA ILE A 358 9.64 9.19 -3.83
C ILE A 358 9.56 10.62 -3.28
N SER A 359 10.34 11.55 -3.82
CA SER A 359 10.46 12.93 -3.33
C SER A 359 9.20 13.79 -3.52
N LEU A 360 8.22 13.34 -4.29
CA LEU A 360 6.96 14.07 -4.52
C LEU A 360 6.27 14.41 -3.20
N ASN A 361 5.84 15.66 -3.01
CA ASN A 361 5.10 16.13 -1.84
C ASN A 361 5.83 15.82 -0.51
N SER A 362 7.15 16.08 -0.44
CA SER A 362 7.97 15.67 0.70
C SER A 362 7.63 16.44 1.98
N VAL A 363 7.13 17.68 1.90
CA VAL A 363 6.72 18.45 3.08
C VAL A 363 5.58 17.74 3.80
N SER A 364 4.48 17.46 3.12
CA SER A 364 3.33 16.75 3.70
C SER A 364 3.67 15.33 4.13
N LYS A 365 4.55 14.64 3.38
CA LYS A 365 5.04 13.30 3.75
C LYS A 365 5.90 13.34 5.02
N TRP A 366 6.79 14.30 5.18
CA TRP A 366 7.61 14.42 6.39
C TRP A 366 6.72 14.67 7.61
N ARG A 367 5.76 15.58 7.50
CA ARG A 367 4.76 15.82 8.54
C ARG A 367 3.99 14.56 8.93
N ALA A 368 3.53 13.78 7.95
CA ALA A 368 2.72 12.60 8.22
C ALA A 368 3.51 11.38 8.70
N ARG A 369 4.78 11.23 8.29
CA ARG A 369 5.56 9.99 8.43
C ARG A 369 6.71 10.08 9.42
N CYS A 370 7.40 11.23 9.47
CA CYS A 370 8.59 11.45 10.31
C CYS A 370 8.26 12.25 11.58
N MET A 371 7.47 13.33 11.45
CA MET A 371 7.18 14.23 12.56
C MET A 371 6.53 13.55 13.78
N PRO A 372 5.61 12.58 13.67
CA PRO A 372 5.06 11.91 14.85
C PRO A 372 6.14 11.16 15.66
N SER A 373 7.13 10.53 14.99
CA SER A 373 8.25 9.91 15.70
C SER A 373 9.22 10.95 16.26
N PHE A 374 9.47 12.02 15.52
CA PHE A 374 10.29 13.15 15.97
C PHE A 374 9.77 13.75 17.29
N LEU A 375 8.49 14.09 17.34
CA LEU A 375 7.86 14.66 18.53
C LEU A 375 7.80 13.67 19.71
N GLU A 376 7.42 12.43 19.46
CA GLU A 376 7.35 11.41 20.50
C GLU A 376 8.75 11.08 21.07
N TYR A 377 9.79 11.07 20.23
CA TYR A 377 11.17 10.90 20.68
C TYR A 377 11.61 12.02 21.61
N ILE A 378 11.37 13.29 21.23
CA ILE A 378 11.68 14.45 22.09
C ILE A 378 10.97 14.34 23.44
N LYS A 379 9.70 13.97 23.41
CA LYS A 379 8.90 13.79 24.64
C LYS A 379 9.42 12.68 25.53
N ASN A 380 9.83 11.55 24.96
CA ASN A 380 10.25 10.38 25.70
C ASN A 380 11.70 10.47 26.21
N GLU A 381 12.61 11.02 25.40
CA GLU A 381 14.03 11.03 25.64
C GLU A 381 14.56 12.39 26.18
N GLY A 382 13.76 13.46 26.06
CA GLY A 382 14.16 14.81 26.47
C GLY A 382 15.32 15.42 25.65
N LYS A 383 15.58 14.86 24.45
CA LYS A 383 16.63 15.30 23.53
C LYS A 383 16.14 15.19 22.08
N LEU A 384 16.84 15.86 21.16
CA LEU A 384 16.51 15.79 19.74
C LEU A 384 16.95 14.45 19.13
N PRO A 385 16.11 13.84 18.26
CA PRO A 385 16.55 12.73 17.41
C PRO A 385 17.45 13.29 16.29
N THR A 386 18.73 12.98 16.34
CA THR A 386 19.75 13.60 15.48
C THR A 386 19.51 13.34 14.00
N HIS A 387 19.17 12.10 13.63
CA HIS A 387 18.95 11.71 12.23
C HIS A 387 17.65 12.29 11.67
N LEU A 388 16.54 12.25 12.43
CA LEU A 388 15.29 12.88 12.00
C LEU A 388 15.43 14.41 11.92
N THR A 389 16.18 15.04 12.83
CA THR A 389 16.47 16.47 12.77
C THR A 389 17.29 16.81 11.53
N PHE A 390 18.31 16.00 11.20
CA PHE A 390 19.10 16.17 9.98
C PHE A 390 18.25 15.96 8.73
N SER A 391 17.34 14.99 8.73
CA SER A 391 16.43 14.74 7.61
C SER A 391 15.55 15.95 7.27
N LEU A 392 15.18 16.76 8.27
CA LEU A 392 14.46 18.00 8.07
C LEU A 392 15.34 19.07 7.39
N ALA A 393 16.60 19.19 7.81
CA ALA A 393 17.57 20.05 7.11
C ALA A 393 17.81 19.57 5.66
N ALA A 394 17.91 18.27 5.45
CA ALA A 394 18.05 17.69 4.11
C ALA A 394 16.85 17.97 3.21
N LEU A 395 15.62 17.93 3.76
CA LEU A 395 14.42 18.35 3.05
C LEU A 395 14.53 19.84 2.62
N MET A 396 14.91 20.71 3.54
CA MET A 396 15.08 22.13 3.24
C MET A 396 16.15 22.38 2.17
N ALA A 397 17.26 21.65 2.24
CA ALA A 397 18.33 21.73 1.23
C ALA A 397 17.86 21.24 -0.14
N PHE A 398 17.08 20.15 -0.19
CA PHE A 398 16.52 19.62 -1.44
C PHE A 398 15.56 20.62 -2.09
N TYR A 399 14.77 21.36 -1.31
CA TYR A 399 13.82 22.38 -1.80
C TYR A 399 14.48 23.73 -2.10
N THR A 400 15.82 23.82 -2.09
CA THR A 400 16.52 25.05 -2.41
C THR A 400 16.46 25.32 -3.93
N GLY A 401 15.75 26.40 -4.30
CA GLY A 401 15.59 26.87 -5.67
C GLY A 401 14.81 28.19 -5.70
N THR A 402 15.02 29.00 -6.73
CA THR A 402 14.36 30.32 -6.89
C THR A 402 13.49 30.40 -8.13
N GLU A 403 13.58 29.44 -9.03
CA GLU A 403 12.82 29.42 -10.30
C GLU A 403 11.74 28.34 -10.24
N ILE A 404 10.52 28.71 -10.63
CA ILE A 404 9.42 27.79 -10.88
C ILE A 404 9.18 27.71 -12.39
N ARG A 405 9.33 26.52 -12.95
CA ARG A 405 9.15 26.24 -14.39
C ARG A 405 8.25 25.02 -14.55
N ASP A 406 7.23 25.11 -15.39
CA ASP A 406 6.28 24.01 -15.66
C ASP A 406 5.67 23.38 -14.40
N LYS A 407 5.32 24.21 -13.42
CA LYS A 407 4.78 23.83 -12.10
C LYS A 407 5.76 23.05 -11.19
N ALA A 408 7.04 23.08 -11.51
CA ALA A 408 8.10 22.51 -10.67
C ALA A 408 9.05 23.61 -10.18
N LEU A 409 9.49 23.53 -8.92
CA LEU A 409 10.62 24.30 -8.42
C LEU A 409 11.91 23.65 -8.95
N ILE A 410 12.84 24.45 -9.46
CA ILE A 410 14.08 23.95 -10.05
C ILE A 410 15.18 23.95 -8.99
N GLY A 411 15.59 22.75 -8.60
CA GLY A 411 16.76 22.51 -7.75
C GLY A 411 18.01 22.18 -8.57
N HIS A 412 19.17 22.18 -7.92
CA HIS A 412 20.44 21.85 -8.58
C HIS A 412 21.25 20.84 -7.75
N ARG A 413 21.78 19.81 -8.43
CA ARG A 413 22.71 18.83 -7.89
C ARG A 413 23.92 18.73 -8.81
N ASP A 414 25.10 19.10 -8.31
CA ASP A 414 26.35 19.04 -9.06
C ASP A 414 26.28 19.75 -10.42
N GLY A 415 25.59 20.91 -10.47
CA GLY A 415 25.39 21.69 -11.69
C GLY A 415 24.29 21.18 -12.63
N THR A 416 23.61 20.09 -12.28
CA THR A 416 22.47 19.54 -13.05
C THR A 416 21.15 19.94 -12.40
N GLU A 417 20.23 20.44 -13.21
CA GLU A 417 18.87 20.77 -12.76
C GLU A 417 18.06 19.51 -12.44
N TYR A 418 17.23 19.59 -11.39
CA TYR A 418 16.17 18.61 -11.14
C TYR A 418 14.85 19.30 -10.78
N GLN A 419 13.75 18.61 -11.01
CA GLN A 419 12.42 19.12 -10.74
C GLN A 419 11.95 18.69 -9.35
N ILE A 420 11.46 19.66 -8.57
CA ILE A 420 10.82 19.45 -7.28
C ILE A 420 9.32 19.64 -7.48
N LEU A 421 8.54 18.61 -7.18
CA LEU A 421 7.10 18.59 -7.36
C LEU A 421 6.40 18.52 -5.99
N ASP A 422 5.60 19.53 -5.71
CA ASP A 422 4.78 19.65 -4.49
C ASP A 422 3.59 20.57 -4.78
N ASP A 423 2.74 20.84 -3.79
CA ASP A 423 1.67 21.80 -3.90
C ASP A 423 2.22 23.19 -4.27
N ALA A 424 1.51 23.91 -5.13
CA ALA A 424 1.97 25.20 -5.66
C ALA A 424 2.36 26.19 -4.55
N ALA A 425 1.58 26.27 -3.47
CA ALA A 425 1.87 27.14 -2.33
C ALA A 425 3.18 26.75 -1.60
N VAL A 426 3.52 25.44 -1.57
CA VAL A 426 4.78 24.96 -1.01
C VAL A 426 5.94 25.39 -1.88
N LEU A 427 5.85 25.19 -3.21
CA LEU A 427 6.90 25.57 -4.15
C LEU A 427 7.15 27.09 -4.16
N GLU A 428 6.11 27.89 -4.16
CA GLU A 428 6.19 29.37 -4.08
C GLU A 428 6.86 29.82 -2.79
N PHE A 429 6.52 29.20 -1.66
CA PHE A 429 7.14 29.52 -0.38
C PHE A 429 8.64 29.24 -0.40
N PHE A 430 9.07 28.07 -0.88
CA PHE A 430 10.49 27.75 -0.95
C PHE A 430 11.24 28.64 -1.95
N ALA A 431 10.66 28.93 -3.11
CA ALA A 431 11.24 29.86 -4.08
C ALA A 431 11.50 31.24 -3.50
N ALA A 432 10.56 31.76 -2.73
CA ALA A 432 10.66 33.07 -2.11
C ALA A 432 11.67 33.16 -0.96
N ASN A 433 12.01 32.03 -0.31
CA ASN A 433 12.85 32.00 0.88
C ASN A 433 14.25 31.41 0.63
N SER A 434 14.50 30.68 -0.44
CA SER A 434 15.76 29.96 -0.71
C SER A 434 17.02 30.85 -0.77
N SER A 435 16.85 32.15 -1.09
CA SER A 435 17.98 33.12 -1.16
C SER A 435 18.37 33.71 0.19
N LYS A 436 17.61 33.47 1.26
CA LYS A 436 17.91 33.92 2.61
C LYS A 436 19.15 33.20 3.17
N ASP A 437 19.78 33.79 4.19
CA ASP A 437 20.80 33.08 4.94
C ASP A 437 20.24 31.84 5.65
N ALA A 438 21.10 31.00 6.22
CA ALA A 438 20.66 29.72 6.80
C ALA A 438 19.73 29.93 7.99
N ALA A 439 19.97 30.91 8.85
CA ALA A 439 19.13 31.17 10.03
C ALA A 439 17.75 31.71 9.65
N GLU A 440 17.70 32.73 8.79
CA GLU A 440 16.43 33.29 8.31
C GLU A 440 15.60 32.26 7.51
N TYR A 441 16.25 31.43 6.70
CA TYR A 441 15.59 30.38 5.94
C TYR A 441 15.02 29.29 6.86
N THR A 442 15.85 28.84 7.84
CA THR A 442 15.40 27.83 8.82
C THR A 442 14.22 28.34 9.64
N HIS A 443 14.32 29.58 10.16
CA HIS A 443 13.23 30.20 10.91
C HIS A 443 11.94 30.23 10.09
N ALA A 444 12.01 30.70 8.84
CA ALA A 444 10.84 30.81 7.97
C ALA A 444 10.16 29.43 7.70
N VAL A 445 10.96 28.38 7.49
CA VAL A 445 10.44 27.03 7.24
C VAL A 445 9.85 26.42 8.51
N LEU A 446 10.59 26.46 9.64
CA LEU A 446 10.18 25.81 10.88
C LEU A 446 8.99 26.49 11.57
N SER A 447 8.85 27.82 11.46
CA SER A 447 7.71 28.56 11.99
C SER A 447 6.43 28.44 11.16
N ASN A 448 6.49 27.80 9.98
CA ASN A 448 5.34 27.66 9.09
C ASN A 448 4.36 26.60 9.58
N GLU A 449 3.38 27.01 10.39
CA GLU A 449 2.33 26.14 10.94
C GLU A 449 1.47 25.45 9.85
N HIS A 450 1.39 26.01 8.62
CA HIS A 450 0.68 25.36 7.52
C HIS A 450 1.39 24.07 7.10
N PHE A 451 2.73 24.06 7.09
CA PHE A 451 3.51 22.86 6.75
C PHE A 451 3.44 21.80 7.84
N TRP A 452 3.65 22.21 9.09
CA TRP A 452 3.88 21.27 10.19
C TRP A 452 2.66 21.07 11.09
N GLY A 453 1.66 21.95 11.04
CA GLY A 453 0.52 21.96 11.95
C GLY A 453 0.80 22.64 13.29
N GLU A 454 2.05 22.96 13.55
CA GLU A 454 2.56 23.70 14.73
C GLU A 454 3.85 24.42 14.35
N ASP A 455 4.26 25.36 15.19
CA ASP A 455 5.50 26.11 15.05
C ASP A 455 6.66 25.34 15.70
N LEU A 456 7.51 24.73 14.87
CA LEU A 456 8.65 23.89 15.32
C LEU A 456 9.77 24.70 15.96
N THR A 457 9.82 26.03 15.80
CA THR A 457 10.80 26.90 16.50
C THR A 457 10.55 26.95 18.00
N LYS A 458 9.34 26.60 18.45
CA LYS A 458 8.98 26.50 19.87
C LYS A 458 9.56 25.27 20.56
N LEU A 459 10.07 24.29 19.79
CA LEU A 459 10.71 23.11 20.34
C LEU A 459 12.17 23.39 20.66
N ALA A 460 12.58 23.15 21.90
CA ALA A 460 13.91 23.51 22.40
C ALA A 460 15.04 22.92 21.56
N GLY A 461 15.93 23.75 21.03
CA GLY A 461 17.12 23.38 20.28
C GLY A 461 16.87 22.95 18.83
N VAL A 462 15.62 22.85 18.35
CA VAL A 462 15.33 22.40 16.98
C VAL A 462 15.84 23.43 15.96
N GLU A 463 15.50 24.70 16.12
CA GLU A 463 15.91 25.75 15.21
C GLU A 463 17.44 25.89 15.16
N GLU A 464 18.11 25.84 16.31
CA GLU A 464 19.58 25.91 16.40
C GLU A 464 20.24 24.72 15.67
N ALA A 465 19.76 23.49 15.91
CA ALA A 465 20.31 22.29 15.30
C ALA A 465 20.10 22.28 13.77
N VAL A 466 18.90 22.59 13.29
CA VAL A 466 18.57 22.62 11.86
C VAL A 466 19.35 23.73 11.16
N THR A 467 19.50 24.91 11.78
CA THR A 467 20.34 26.02 11.26
C THR A 467 21.77 25.56 11.08
N GLY A 468 22.37 24.93 12.11
CA GLY A 468 23.74 24.43 12.03
C GLY A 468 23.93 23.39 10.91
N TYR A 469 23.00 22.47 10.75
CA TYR A 469 23.02 21.51 9.62
C TYR A 469 22.89 22.21 8.27
N MET A 470 22.04 23.22 8.14
CA MET A 470 21.89 23.98 6.90
C MET A 470 23.15 24.78 6.54
N GLU A 471 23.82 25.36 7.55
CA GLU A 471 25.12 26.03 7.35
C GLU A 471 26.17 25.04 6.83
N ASP A 472 26.29 23.86 7.45
CA ASP A 472 27.21 22.82 7.03
C ASP A 472 26.89 22.30 5.62
N ILE A 473 25.62 22.04 5.29
CA ILE A 473 25.21 21.60 3.95
C ILE A 473 25.54 22.66 2.89
N ARG A 474 25.31 23.93 3.18
CA ARG A 474 25.62 25.02 2.23
C ARG A 474 27.11 25.22 2.04
N ALA A 475 27.91 25.04 3.10
CA ALA A 475 29.35 25.27 3.06
C ALA A 475 30.12 24.09 2.49
N LEU A 476 29.74 22.85 2.79
CA LEU A 476 30.49 21.62 2.53
C LEU A 476 29.85 20.72 1.47
N GLY A 477 28.56 20.91 1.19
CA GLY A 477 27.73 19.98 0.44
C GLY A 477 27.13 18.88 1.34
N MET A 478 26.10 18.19 0.83
CA MET A 478 25.31 17.23 1.63
C MET A 478 26.17 16.10 2.21
N ARG A 479 26.97 15.43 1.37
CA ARG A 479 27.78 14.29 1.80
C ARG A 479 28.74 14.65 2.93
N ALA A 480 29.54 15.72 2.76
CA ALA A 480 30.52 16.13 3.77
C ALA A 480 29.84 16.63 5.07
N ALA A 481 28.67 17.25 4.98
CA ALA A 481 27.89 17.62 6.16
C ALA A 481 27.36 16.38 6.93
N MET A 482 26.92 15.35 6.22
CA MET A 482 26.56 14.07 6.83
C MET A 482 27.75 13.38 7.48
N GLU A 483 28.88 13.29 6.78
CA GLU A 483 30.12 12.70 7.31
C GLU A 483 30.56 13.41 8.58
N LYS A 484 30.54 14.75 8.59
CA LYS A 484 30.88 15.56 9.78
C LYS A 484 29.93 15.24 10.96
N THR A 485 28.66 15.01 10.70
CA THR A 485 27.66 14.82 11.76
C THR A 485 27.63 13.39 12.29
N PHE A 486 27.80 12.37 11.43
CA PHE A 486 27.55 10.96 11.76
C PHE A 486 28.80 10.07 11.81
N ASN A 487 29.95 10.50 11.28
CA ASN A 487 31.21 9.77 11.34
C ASN A 487 32.21 10.39 12.34
N ALA A 488 31.78 11.33 13.16
CA ALA A 488 32.63 12.03 14.16
C ALA A 488 32.81 11.20 15.45
#